data_dfa3769fddfb2c0445b361c8c03a9732
#
_entry.id   dfa3769fddfb2c0445b361c8c03a9732
#
_cell.length_a   1.000
_cell.length_b   1.000
_cell.length_c   1.000
_cell.angle_alpha   90.00
_cell.angle_beta   90.00
_cell.angle_gamma   90.00
#
_symmetry.space_group_name_H-M   'P 1'
#
loop_
_entity.id
_entity.type
_entity.pdbx_description
1 polymer ?
#
loop_
_entity_poly.entity_id
_entity_poly.type
_entity_poly.pdbx_seq_one_letter_code
_entity_poly.pdbx_strand_id
1 'polypeptide(L)'
;MTVAQQQEQLSPRHVLATRLGRSDRSALGRWFWEIDRVLLLLVLILISIGLIAVAAASPAAAGRYSGGDVTFAPLHYFYRQLVWIIVALPVMIGVSMLPKTIARRFCIGGALLFTLLLAIVPLVGQEVNGARRWIGVGFAQFQPSEFLKPLFIVSIAWLLSLREHDRSLPVVPLTGLLTAVVAVLLMRQPNFGETIIFGAAWVMLLTLAGISMRTLGILGFGALIGLILAYLFYPVATARIDAFLFAGENVDTYQVDSALRTLTSGGLFGTGPGGGTRKFRLPEPHTDYIFSVIGEEFGMIACVAIAIIYLVIVARVLIKLLHEEDMFLVLATGGLVTQFGLQALINMAVSVHLAPSKGMTLPFISYGGSSMVALSIGFGLLLAFTRRNPYLHRSPYVVKWSGR
;
A
#
# COMPACT_ATOMS: atom_id res chain seq x y z
N MET A 1 -28.01 44.78 -25.48
CA MET A 1 -26.78 44.05 -25.24
C MET A 1 -27.14 42.71 -24.64
N THR A 2 -26.98 41.64 -25.35
CA THR A 2 -27.38 40.28 -24.96
C THR A 2 -26.35 39.64 -24.05
N VAL A 3 -26.80 38.84 -23.08
CA VAL A 3 -25.98 38.10 -22.08
C VAL A 3 -24.78 37.36 -22.70
N ALA A 4 -24.82 37.08 -23.98
CA ALA A 4 -23.72 36.43 -24.75
C ALA A 4 -22.51 37.37 -24.96
N GLN A 5 -22.67 38.68 -24.96
CA GLN A 5 -21.55 39.61 -25.17
C GLN A 5 -20.78 39.95 -23.90
N GLN A 6 -21.30 39.60 -22.69
CA GLN A 6 -20.57 39.76 -21.43
C GLN A 6 -19.63 38.59 -21.10
N GLN A 7 -19.74 37.46 -21.80
CA GLN A 7 -18.84 36.30 -21.56
C GLN A 7 -17.49 36.41 -22.27
N GLU A 8 -17.31 37.35 -23.20
CA GLU A 8 -16.11 37.41 -24.04
C GLU A 8 -14.96 38.27 -23.47
N GLN A 9 -15.14 38.87 -22.28
CA GLN A 9 -14.10 39.74 -21.67
C GLN A 9 -13.52 39.22 -20.33
N LEU A 10 -13.77 37.98 -19.96
CA LEU A 10 -13.14 37.43 -18.75
C LEU A 10 -11.69 37.05 -19.06
N SER A 11 -10.73 37.71 -18.41
CA SER A 11 -9.32 37.37 -18.55
C SER A 11 -9.07 35.88 -18.21
N PRO A 12 -8.04 35.23 -18.80
CA PRO A 12 -7.73 33.84 -18.52
C PRO A 12 -7.58 33.51 -17.02
N ARG A 13 -7.18 34.51 -16.21
CA ARG A 13 -7.09 34.39 -14.75
C ARG A 13 -8.46 34.31 -14.07
N HIS A 14 -9.46 35.03 -14.55
CA HIS A 14 -10.83 34.96 -14.05
C HIS A 14 -11.51 33.65 -14.43
N VAL A 15 -11.25 33.11 -15.62
CA VAL A 15 -11.78 31.80 -16.06
C VAL A 15 -11.18 30.65 -15.25
N LEU A 16 -9.89 30.73 -14.89
CA LEU A 16 -9.26 29.75 -13.99
C LEU A 16 -9.77 29.84 -12.57
N ALA A 17 -9.95 31.06 -12.04
CA ALA A 17 -10.48 31.28 -10.69
C ALA A 17 -11.95 30.83 -10.53
N THR A 18 -12.78 30.99 -11.58
CA THR A 18 -14.16 30.49 -11.58
C THR A 18 -14.25 28.97 -11.79
N ARG A 19 -13.30 28.37 -12.53
CA ARG A 19 -13.26 26.90 -12.73
C ARG A 19 -12.84 26.12 -11.49
N LEU A 20 -12.12 26.73 -10.54
CA LEU A 20 -11.75 26.13 -9.25
C LEU A 20 -12.64 26.60 -8.08
N GLY A 21 -13.66 27.45 -8.35
CA GLY A 21 -14.59 27.91 -7.35
C GLY A 21 -15.57 26.82 -6.89
N ARG A 22 -16.21 27.01 -5.71
CA ARG A 22 -17.25 26.11 -5.18
C ARG A 22 -18.46 25.90 -6.11
N SER A 23 -18.63 26.77 -7.12
CA SER A 23 -19.65 26.69 -8.16
C SER A 23 -19.24 25.87 -9.38
N ASP A 24 -18.00 25.37 -9.45
CA ASP A 24 -17.52 24.61 -10.58
C ASP A 24 -18.19 23.21 -10.62
N ARG A 25 -19.03 23.00 -11.63
CA ARG A 25 -19.74 21.74 -11.89
C ARG A 25 -18.93 20.76 -12.75
N SER A 26 -17.69 21.09 -13.10
CA SER A 26 -16.80 20.17 -13.84
C SER A 26 -16.51 18.92 -13.02
N ALA A 27 -16.14 17.83 -13.67
CA ALA A 27 -15.77 16.59 -13.00
C ALA A 27 -14.57 16.78 -12.05
N LEU A 28 -13.58 17.60 -12.44
CA LEU A 28 -12.41 17.94 -11.64
C LEU A 28 -12.76 18.84 -10.47
N GLY A 29 -13.63 19.84 -10.67
CA GLY A 29 -14.07 20.74 -9.58
C GLY A 29 -14.83 19.96 -8.50
N ARG A 30 -15.79 19.12 -8.89
CA ARG A 30 -16.51 18.26 -7.94
C ARG A 30 -15.56 17.33 -7.19
N TRP A 31 -14.67 16.63 -7.90
CA TRP A 31 -13.67 15.76 -7.30
C TRP A 31 -12.82 16.49 -6.26
N PHE A 32 -12.29 17.67 -6.59
CA PHE A 32 -11.43 18.46 -5.70
C PHE A 32 -12.13 18.88 -4.41
N TRP A 33 -13.46 19.12 -4.46
CA TRP A 33 -14.23 19.51 -3.29
C TRP A 33 -14.73 18.32 -2.45
N GLU A 34 -14.88 17.14 -3.05
CA GLU A 34 -15.35 15.92 -2.39
C GLU A 34 -14.22 15.11 -1.77
N ILE A 35 -12.99 15.21 -2.31
CA ILE A 35 -11.84 14.40 -1.86
C ILE A 35 -11.34 14.82 -0.48
N ASP A 36 -10.81 13.86 0.28
CA ASP A 36 -10.08 14.16 1.51
C ASP A 36 -8.69 14.73 1.21
N ARG A 37 -8.61 16.05 1.22
CA ARG A 37 -7.36 16.78 0.92
C ARG A 37 -6.25 16.51 1.92
N VAL A 38 -6.60 16.21 3.18
CA VAL A 38 -5.60 15.91 4.22
C VAL A 38 -4.95 14.55 3.92
N LEU A 39 -5.75 13.52 3.57
CA LEU A 39 -5.19 12.22 3.15
C LEU A 39 -4.33 12.37 1.90
N LEU A 40 -4.79 13.12 0.90
CA LEU A 40 -4.01 13.39 -0.30
C LEU A 40 -2.68 14.09 0.04
N LEU A 41 -2.72 15.13 0.87
CA LEU A 41 -1.52 15.86 1.30
C LEU A 41 -0.53 14.95 2.02
N LEU A 42 -1.01 14.12 2.96
CA LEU A 42 -0.15 13.21 3.73
C LEU A 42 0.56 12.20 2.81
N VAL A 43 -0.13 11.67 1.81
CA VAL A 43 0.49 10.77 0.82
C VAL A 43 1.50 11.50 -0.05
N LEU A 44 1.20 12.72 -0.50
CA LEU A 44 2.17 13.51 -1.26
C LEU A 44 3.42 13.82 -0.43
N ILE A 45 3.28 14.06 0.87
CA ILE A 45 4.41 14.20 1.80
C ILE A 45 5.22 12.89 1.86
N LEU A 46 4.56 11.71 2.00
CA LEU A 46 5.27 10.42 1.99
C LEU A 46 6.03 10.18 0.67
N ILE A 47 5.41 10.48 -0.48
CA ILE A 47 6.06 10.37 -1.80
C ILE A 47 7.27 11.29 -1.88
N SER A 48 7.17 12.53 -1.38
CA SER A 48 8.28 13.49 -1.38
C SER A 48 9.43 13.03 -0.48
N ILE A 49 9.12 12.54 0.73
CA ILE A 49 10.11 11.93 1.63
C ILE A 49 10.76 10.70 0.96
N GLY A 50 9.96 9.86 0.32
CA GLY A 50 10.42 8.68 -0.41
C GLY A 50 11.40 9.02 -1.53
N LEU A 51 11.11 10.08 -2.29
CA LEU A 51 12.01 10.53 -3.36
C LEU A 51 13.36 10.99 -2.81
N ILE A 52 13.37 11.73 -1.69
CA ILE A 52 14.59 12.16 -0.99
C ILE A 52 15.35 10.95 -0.44
N ALA A 53 14.64 10.01 0.21
CA ALA A 53 15.25 8.81 0.77
C ALA A 53 15.87 7.91 -0.31
N VAL A 54 15.17 7.74 -1.45
CA VAL A 54 15.72 6.98 -2.60
C VAL A 54 16.92 7.70 -3.22
N ALA A 55 16.93 9.04 -3.26
CA ALA A 55 18.12 9.78 -3.70
C ALA A 55 19.33 9.49 -2.79
N ALA A 56 19.11 9.44 -1.47
CA ALA A 56 20.13 9.13 -0.47
C ALA A 56 20.63 7.67 -0.55
N ALA A 57 19.73 6.72 -0.83
CA ALA A 57 20.05 5.29 -0.96
C ALA A 57 20.63 4.91 -2.33
N SER A 58 20.35 5.70 -3.38
CA SER A 58 20.67 5.36 -4.78
C SER A 58 22.17 5.12 -5.04
N PRO A 59 23.14 5.88 -4.49
CA PRO A 59 24.54 5.61 -4.71
C PRO A 59 24.99 4.25 -4.17
N ALA A 60 24.48 3.84 -3.01
CA ALA A 60 24.79 2.54 -2.40
C ALA A 60 24.22 1.39 -3.24
N ALA A 61 22.98 1.54 -3.70
CA ALA A 61 22.34 0.57 -4.58
C ALA A 61 23.03 0.50 -5.95
N ALA A 62 23.31 1.64 -6.59
CA ALA A 62 24.00 1.70 -7.88
C ALA A 62 25.38 1.04 -7.81
N GLY A 63 26.18 1.35 -6.78
CA GLY A 63 27.48 0.72 -6.59
C GLY A 63 27.40 -0.80 -6.39
N ARG A 64 26.40 -1.30 -5.68
CA ARG A 64 26.22 -2.73 -5.42
C ARG A 64 25.83 -3.53 -6.66
N TYR A 65 25.00 -2.95 -7.53
CA TYR A 65 24.53 -3.60 -8.76
C TYR A 65 25.36 -3.26 -10.00
N SER A 66 26.38 -2.42 -9.86
CA SER A 66 27.41 -2.21 -10.88
C SER A 66 28.42 -3.35 -10.82
N GLY A 67 28.68 -4.01 -11.95
CA GLY A 67 29.64 -5.10 -12.05
C GLY A 67 29.76 -5.61 -13.49
N GLY A 68 30.92 -6.16 -13.86
CA GLY A 68 31.22 -6.53 -15.23
C GLY A 68 31.16 -5.35 -16.19
N ASP A 69 30.41 -5.48 -17.28
CA ASP A 69 30.26 -4.43 -18.31
C ASP A 69 29.17 -3.39 -17.98
N VAL A 70 28.45 -3.53 -16.86
CA VAL A 70 27.34 -2.64 -16.51
C VAL A 70 27.74 -1.75 -15.35
N THR A 71 27.76 -0.44 -15.59
CA THR A 71 27.97 0.59 -14.56
C THR A 71 26.72 1.47 -14.46
N PHE A 72 26.14 1.60 -13.27
CA PHE A 72 25.01 2.49 -13.03
C PHE A 72 25.46 3.84 -12.50
N ALA A 73 24.86 4.92 -13.03
CA ALA A 73 25.06 6.24 -12.47
C ALA A 73 24.61 6.30 -11.00
N PRO A 74 25.24 7.09 -10.11
CA PRO A 74 24.91 7.13 -8.68
C PRO A 74 23.43 7.42 -8.38
N LEU A 75 22.76 8.22 -9.19
CA LEU A 75 21.33 8.58 -9.05
C LEU A 75 20.39 7.75 -9.95
N HIS A 76 20.84 6.58 -10.46
CA HIS A 76 20.06 5.74 -11.35
C HIS A 76 18.66 5.39 -10.77
N TYR A 77 18.59 4.94 -9.53
CA TYR A 77 17.33 4.58 -8.88
C TYR A 77 16.46 5.78 -8.54
N PHE A 78 17.06 6.95 -8.28
CA PHE A 78 16.33 8.19 -8.11
C PHE A 78 15.57 8.60 -9.38
N TYR A 79 16.21 8.61 -10.55
CA TYR A 79 15.55 8.95 -11.81
C TYR A 79 14.45 7.93 -12.17
N ARG A 80 14.69 6.65 -11.94
CA ARG A 80 13.68 5.62 -12.15
C ARG A 80 12.48 5.80 -11.21
N GLN A 81 12.70 6.14 -9.95
CA GLN A 81 11.62 6.43 -8.99
C GLN A 81 10.81 7.64 -9.43
N LEU A 82 11.46 8.70 -9.92
CA LEU A 82 10.79 9.90 -10.43
C LEU A 82 9.84 9.56 -11.60
N VAL A 83 10.30 8.75 -12.56
CA VAL A 83 9.47 8.28 -13.68
C VAL A 83 8.25 7.50 -13.16
N TRP A 84 8.44 6.60 -12.20
CA TRP A 84 7.32 5.85 -11.62
C TRP A 84 6.34 6.73 -10.86
N ILE A 85 6.80 7.78 -10.18
CA ILE A 85 5.92 8.76 -9.52
C ILE A 85 5.09 9.53 -10.55
N ILE A 86 5.69 9.94 -11.69
CA ILE A 86 4.99 10.61 -12.79
C ILE A 86 3.87 9.74 -13.36
N VAL A 87 4.03 8.42 -13.40
CA VAL A 87 2.98 7.48 -13.84
C VAL A 87 1.96 7.22 -12.71
N ALA A 88 2.44 7.03 -11.49
CA ALA A 88 1.62 6.62 -10.35
C ALA A 88 0.64 7.70 -9.87
N LEU A 89 1.04 8.98 -9.88
CA LEU A 89 0.18 10.08 -9.45
C LEU A 89 -1.07 10.26 -10.34
N PRO A 90 -0.98 10.32 -11.68
CA PRO A 90 -2.16 10.32 -12.53
C PRO A 90 -3.06 9.09 -12.34
N VAL A 91 -2.47 7.90 -12.13
CA VAL A 91 -3.23 6.67 -11.85
C VAL A 91 -4.00 6.82 -10.53
N MET A 92 -3.36 7.31 -9.46
CA MET A 92 -4.01 7.54 -8.17
C MET A 92 -5.17 8.53 -8.30
N ILE A 93 -4.96 9.65 -8.99
CA ILE A 93 -5.99 10.67 -9.22
C ILE A 93 -7.12 10.09 -10.07
N GLY A 94 -6.82 9.42 -11.18
CA GLY A 94 -7.82 8.80 -12.06
C GLY A 94 -8.69 7.77 -11.35
N VAL A 95 -8.07 6.87 -10.57
CA VAL A 95 -8.79 5.87 -9.77
C VAL A 95 -9.64 6.56 -8.69
N SER A 96 -9.14 7.63 -8.05
CA SER A 96 -9.89 8.37 -7.02
C SER A 96 -11.12 9.10 -7.58
N MET A 97 -11.19 9.33 -8.89
CA MET A 97 -12.34 9.93 -9.57
C MET A 97 -13.45 8.92 -9.89
N LEU A 98 -13.16 7.61 -9.83
CA LEU A 98 -14.14 6.58 -10.19
C LEU A 98 -15.39 6.63 -9.29
N PRO A 99 -16.60 6.46 -9.86
CA PRO A 99 -17.80 6.19 -9.09
C PRO A 99 -17.66 4.88 -8.30
N LYS A 100 -18.21 4.82 -7.08
CA LYS A 100 -18.11 3.65 -6.18
C LYS A 100 -18.49 2.32 -6.85
N THR A 101 -19.54 2.33 -7.70
CA THR A 101 -19.99 1.14 -8.45
C THR A 101 -19.01 0.69 -9.52
N ILE A 102 -18.40 1.63 -10.25
CA ILE A 102 -17.39 1.32 -11.27
C ILE A 102 -16.10 0.85 -10.59
N ALA A 103 -15.65 1.53 -9.52
CA ALA A 103 -14.49 1.12 -8.73
C ALA A 103 -14.63 -0.31 -8.22
N ARG A 104 -15.81 -0.69 -7.69
CA ARG A 104 -16.10 -2.06 -7.26
C ARG A 104 -15.99 -3.07 -8.39
N ARG A 105 -16.62 -2.81 -9.54
CA ARG A 105 -16.56 -3.71 -10.73
C ARG A 105 -15.12 -3.85 -11.25
N PHE A 106 -14.40 -2.75 -11.30
CA PHE A 106 -12.98 -2.73 -11.66
C PHE A 106 -12.15 -3.63 -10.72
N CYS A 107 -12.39 -3.55 -9.41
CA CYS A 107 -11.70 -4.38 -8.43
C CYS A 107 -12.00 -5.87 -8.60
N ILE A 108 -13.27 -6.25 -8.82
CA ILE A 108 -13.66 -7.65 -9.00
C ILE A 108 -13.02 -8.24 -10.27
N GLY A 109 -13.13 -7.55 -11.40
CA GLY A 109 -12.50 -7.99 -12.66
C GLY A 109 -10.98 -8.02 -12.55
N GLY A 110 -10.38 -7.00 -11.92
CA GLY A 110 -8.95 -6.95 -11.68
C GLY A 110 -8.46 -8.02 -10.72
N ALA A 111 -9.18 -8.31 -9.64
CA ALA A 111 -8.83 -9.39 -8.72
C ALA A 111 -8.81 -10.76 -9.42
N LEU A 112 -9.80 -11.02 -10.27
CA LEU A 112 -9.81 -12.24 -11.08
C LEU A 112 -8.59 -12.30 -12.02
N LEU A 113 -8.35 -11.23 -12.78
CA LEU A 113 -7.23 -11.13 -13.72
C LEU A 113 -5.89 -11.36 -13.01
N PHE A 114 -5.63 -10.62 -11.92
CA PHE A 114 -4.35 -10.71 -11.21
C PHE A 114 -4.18 -12.02 -10.43
N THR A 115 -5.28 -12.68 -10.02
CA THR A 115 -5.21 -14.04 -9.46
C THR A 115 -4.81 -15.04 -10.56
N LEU A 116 -5.34 -14.92 -11.77
CA LEU A 116 -4.92 -15.75 -12.91
C LEU A 116 -3.45 -15.49 -13.28
N LEU A 117 -3.03 -14.23 -13.34
CA LEU A 117 -1.62 -13.89 -13.56
C LEU A 117 -0.74 -14.47 -12.45
N LEU A 118 -1.17 -14.39 -11.18
CA LEU A 118 -0.44 -14.97 -10.05
C LEU A 118 -0.25 -16.48 -10.20
N ALA A 119 -1.25 -17.19 -10.73
CA ALA A 119 -1.17 -18.63 -11.01
C ALA A 119 -0.18 -18.97 -12.14
N ILE A 120 0.00 -18.05 -13.10
CA ILE A 120 0.89 -18.24 -14.27
C ILE A 120 2.34 -17.85 -13.95
N VAL A 121 2.59 -16.97 -12.97
CA VAL A 121 3.95 -16.51 -12.59
C VAL A 121 4.98 -17.61 -12.44
N PRO A 122 4.72 -18.77 -11.77
CA PRO A 122 5.72 -19.83 -11.64
C PRO A 122 6.18 -20.43 -12.98
N LEU A 123 5.37 -20.29 -14.04
CA LEU A 123 5.64 -20.83 -15.38
C LEU A 123 6.41 -19.85 -16.27
N VAL A 124 6.02 -18.56 -16.24
CA VAL A 124 6.55 -17.52 -17.15
C VAL A 124 7.42 -16.47 -16.45
N GLY A 125 7.42 -16.46 -15.11
CA GLY A 125 8.11 -15.44 -14.32
C GLY A 125 9.64 -15.57 -14.40
N GLN A 126 10.30 -14.41 -14.38
CA GLN A 126 11.76 -14.37 -14.26
C GLN A 126 12.20 -14.71 -12.84
N GLU A 127 13.28 -15.47 -12.74
CA GLU A 127 13.88 -15.83 -11.47
C GLU A 127 14.79 -14.69 -10.99
N VAL A 128 14.44 -14.09 -9.86
CA VAL A 128 15.20 -13.03 -9.21
C VAL A 128 15.44 -13.44 -7.76
N ASN A 129 16.68 -13.49 -7.33
CA ASN A 129 17.08 -13.89 -5.98
C ASN A 129 16.46 -15.25 -5.54
N GLY A 130 16.47 -16.25 -6.45
CA GLY A 130 15.95 -17.59 -6.18
C GLY A 130 14.42 -17.73 -6.12
N ALA A 131 13.67 -16.71 -6.55
CA ALA A 131 12.22 -16.76 -6.57
C ALA A 131 11.65 -16.16 -7.87
N ARG A 132 10.60 -16.83 -8.41
CA ARG A 132 9.86 -16.35 -9.59
C ARG A 132 8.61 -15.61 -9.12
N ARG A 133 8.66 -14.27 -9.11
CA ARG A 133 7.57 -13.41 -8.62
C ARG A 133 7.20 -12.31 -9.60
N TRP A 134 8.02 -12.10 -10.64
CA TRP A 134 7.94 -10.96 -11.54
C TRP A 134 7.62 -11.43 -12.96
N ILE A 135 6.74 -10.68 -13.64
CA ILE A 135 6.43 -10.86 -15.07
C ILE A 135 6.92 -9.63 -15.82
N GLY A 136 7.43 -9.81 -17.03
CA GLY A 136 7.93 -8.74 -17.89
C GLY A 136 9.45 -8.69 -17.95
N VAL A 137 9.97 -7.72 -18.71
CA VAL A 137 11.41 -7.58 -19.00
C VAL A 137 11.83 -6.14 -18.75
N GLY A 138 12.98 -5.95 -18.11
CA GLY A 138 13.60 -4.66 -17.92
C GLY A 138 12.75 -3.66 -17.14
N PHE A 139 12.38 -2.53 -17.77
CA PHE A 139 11.59 -1.49 -17.12
C PHE A 139 10.12 -1.89 -16.93
N ALA A 140 9.56 -2.71 -17.82
CA ALA A 140 8.15 -3.14 -17.77
C ALA A 140 7.92 -4.36 -16.87
N GLN A 141 8.84 -4.66 -15.95
CA GLN A 141 8.71 -5.75 -14.99
C GLN A 141 7.75 -5.36 -13.86
N PHE A 142 6.78 -6.22 -13.57
CA PHE A 142 5.81 -6.00 -12.49
C PHE A 142 5.52 -7.27 -11.71
N GLN A 143 5.11 -7.10 -10.45
CA GLN A 143 4.74 -8.20 -9.56
C GLN A 143 3.21 -8.27 -9.45
N PRO A 144 2.54 -9.34 -9.95
CA PRO A 144 1.08 -9.43 -9.95
C PRO A 144 0.45 -9.37 -8.56
N SER A 145 1.11 -9.89 -7.53
CA SER A 145 0.59 -9.86 -6.15
C SER A 145 0.46 -8.44 -5.60
N GLU A 146 1.32 -7.50 -5.99
CA GLU A 146 1.21 -6.09 -5.57
C GLU A 146 -0.11 -5.47 -6.04
N PHE A 147 -0.47 -5.69 -7.30
CA PHE A 147 -1.75 -5.21 -7.87
C PHE A 147 -2.95 -5.96 -7.29
N LEU A 148 -2.77 -7.26 -7.03
CA LEU A 148 -3.84 -8.09 -6.47
C LEU A 148 -4.26 -7.60 -5.07
N LYS A 149 -3.35 -7.16 -4.22
CA LYS A 149 -3.64 -6.76 -2.84
C LYS A 149 -4.86 -5.82 -2.73
N PRO A 150 -4.85 -4.59 -3.27
CA PRO A 150 -5.97 -3.68 -3.12
C PRO A 150 -7.24 -4.18 -3.82
N LEU A 151 -7.11 -4.79 -4.98
CA LEU A 151 -8.24 -5.29 -5.77
C LEU A 151 -8.95 -6.45 -5.08
N PHE A 152 -8.19 -7.38 -4.50
CA PHE A 152 -8.69 -8.51 -3.73
C PHE A 152 -9.42 -8.06 -2.46
N ILE A 153 -8.83 -7.14 -1.70
CA ILE A 153 -9.44 -6.60 -0.47
C ILE A 153 -10.81 -6.00 -0.75
N VAL A 154 -10.94 -5.18 -1.79
CA VAL A 154 -12.23 -4.59 -2.17
C VAL A 154 -13.22 -5.66 -2.64
N SER A 155 -12.75 -6.69 -3.35
CA SER A 155 -13.60 -7.80 -3.81
C SER A 155 -14.12 -8.64 -2.63
N ILE A 156 -13.28 -8.96 -1.67
CA ILE A 156 -13.65 -9.66 -0.44
C ILE A 156 -14.60 -8.80 0.41
N ALA A 157 -14.32 -7.50 0.53
CA ALA A 157 -15.21 -6.56 1.22
C ALA A 157 -16.60 -6.54 0.62
N TRP A 158 -16.70 -6.55 -0.72
CA TRP A 158 -17.99 -6.64 -1.40
C TRP A 158 -18.71 -7.96 -1.10
N LEU A 159 -18.02 -9.10 -1.19
CA LEU A 159 -18.64 -10.40 -0.87
C LEU A 159 -19.14 -10.44 0.58
N LEU A 160 -18.36 -9.95 1.53
CA LEU A 160 -18.75 -9.92 2.94
C LEU A 160 -19.93 -8.97 3.20
N SER A 161 -20.01 -7.84 2.47
CA SER A 161 -21.13 -6.90 2.62
C SER A 161 -22.48 -7.49 2.18
N LEU A 162 -22.50 -8.52 1.33
CA LEU A 162 -23.73 -9.19 0.92
C LEU A 162 -24.46 -9.87 2.10
N ARG A 163 -23.73 -10.22 3.16
CA ARG A 163 -24.31 -10.81 4.37
C ARG A 163 -25.28 -9.90 5.11
N GLU A 164 -25.16 -8.59 4.92
CA GLU A 164 -26.12 -7.64 5.49
C GLU A 164 -27.51 -7.82 4.90
N HIS A 165 -27.59 -8.17 3.60
CA HIS A 165 -28.84 -8.37 2.88
C HIS A 165 -29.37 -9.79 3.03
N ASP A 166 -28.48 -10.78 3.07
CA ASP A 166 -28.86 -12.19 3.21
C ASP A 166 -27.83 -12.95 4.07
N ARG A 167 -28.22 -13.25 5.29
CA ARG A 167 -27.41 -14.00 6.27
C ARG A 167 -27.24 -15.48 5.95
N SER A 168 -28.03 -16.03 5.02
CA SER A 168 -27.95 -17.44 4.62
C SER A 168 -26.76 -17.70 3.67
N LEU A 169 -26.22 -16.65 3.04
CA LEU A 169 -25.11 -16.76 2.11
C LEU A 169 -23.83 -17.22 2.83
N PRO A 170 -23.14 -18.26 2.31
CA PRO A 170 -21.90 -18.78 2.90
C PRO A 170 -20.68 -17.92 2.56
N VAL A 171 -20.78 -16.58 2.76
CA VAL A 171 -19.75 -15.63 2.34
C VAL A 171 -18.44 -15.77 3.12
N VAL A 172 -18.51 -16.20 4.38
CA VAL A 172 -17.30 -16.41 5.22
C VAL A 172 -16.47 -17.58 4.69
N PRO A 173 -17.03 -18.81 4.50
CA PRO A 173 -16.26 -19.89 3.90
C PRO A 173 -15.83 -19.60 2.47
N LEU A 174 -16.65 -18.89 1.67
CA LEU A 174 -16.29 -18.52 0.30
C LEU A 174 -15.07 -17.57 0.28
N THR A 175 -15.10 -16.51 1.08
CA THR A 175 -13.98 -15.56 1.17
C THR A 175 -12.74 -16.22 1.78
N GLY A 176 -12.92 -17.14 2.72
CA GLY A 176 -11.84 -17.97 3.26
C GLY A 176 -11.19 -18.85 2.20
N LEU A 177 -12.00 -19.51 1.36
CA LEU A 177 -11.50 -20.34 0.25
C LEU A 177 -10.72 -19.48 -0.76
N LEU A 178 -11.23 -18.30 -1.15
CA LEU A 178 -10.54 -17.39 -2.06
C LEU A 178 -9.20 -16.92 -1.47
N THR A 179 -9.18 -16.58 -0.18
CA THR A 179 -7.95 -16.20 0.53
C THR A 179 -6.96 -17.36 0.59
N ALA A 180 -7.45 -18.60 0.84
CA ALA A 180 -6.61 -19.78 0.86
C ALA A 180 -6.00 -20.08 -0.52
N VAL A 181 -6.77 -19.92 -1.61
CA VAL A 181 -6.25 -20.05 -2.98
C VAL A 181 -5.10 -19.07 -3.24
N VAL A 182 -5.29 -17.79 -2.91
CA VAL A 182 -4.24 -16.77 -3.07
C VAL A 182 -3.03 -17.11 -2.19
N ALA A 183 -3.25 -17.54 -0.94
CA ALA A 183 -2.18 -17.95 -0.03
C ALA A 183 -1.34 -19.12 -0.61
N VAL A 184 -2.00 -20.14 -1.14
CA VAL A 184 -1.30 -21.28 -1.78
C VAL A 184 -0.48 -20.83 -3.00
N LEU A 185 -1.04 -19.96 -3.84
CA LEU A 185 -0.32 -19.41 -5.01
C LEU A 185 0.90 -18.60 -4.60
N LEU A 186 0.81 -17.80 -3.55
CA LEU A 186 1.93 -17.01 -2.99
C LEU A 186 2.99 -17.89 -2.35
N MET A 187 2.59 -18.93 -1.63
CA MET A 187 3.53 -19.89 -1.04
C MET A 187 4.33 -20.65 -2.10
N ARG A 188 3.73 -20.93 -3.28
CA ARG A 188 4.45 -21.49 -4.42
C ARG A 188 5.49 -20.56 -5.04
N GLN A 189 5.39 -19.24 -4.77
CA GLN A 189 6.33 -18.21 -5.22
C GLN A 189 7.32 -17.78 -4.14
N PRO A 190 7.67 -18.60 -3.18
CA PRO A 190 8.27 -18.33 -1.87
C PRO A 190 7.99 -16.91 -1.31
N ASN A 191 6.71 -16.52 -1.29
CA ASN A 191 6.29 -15.19 -0.82
C ASN A 191 5.46 -15.23 0.48
N PHE A 192 6.06 -15.78 1.53
CA PHE A 192 5.44 -15.93 2.84
C PHE A 192 4.99 -14.61 3.46
N GLY A 193 5.77 -13.54 3.26
CA GLY A 193 5.45 -12.22 3.81
C GLY A 193 4.12 -11.65 3.28
N GLU A 194 3.87 -11.73 1.98
CA GLU A 194 2.59 -11.28 1.41
C GLU A 194 1.43 -12.17 1.83
N THR A 195 1.65 -13.49 1.95
CA THR A 195 0.62 -14.42 2.46
C THR A 195 0.09 -13.97 3.82
N ILE A 196 0.97 -13.52 4.73
CA ILE A 196 0.55 -12.99 6.03
C ILE A 196 -0.29 -11.71 5.87
N ILE A 197 0.06 -10.81 4.94
CA ILE A 197 -0.72 -9.58 4.72
C ILE A 197 -2.14 -9.91 4.21
N PHE A 198 -2.27 -10.82 3.23
CA PHE A 198 -3.59 -11.24 2.73
C PHE A 198 -4.43 -11.88 3.84
N GLY A 199 -3.84 -12.76 4.64
CA GLY A 199 -4.51 -13.40 5.77
C GLY A 199 -4.94 -12.40 6.84
N ALA A 200 -4.04 -11.49 7.24
CA ALA A 200 -4.33 -10.46 8.25
C ALA A 200 -5.41 -9.48 7.76
N ALA A 201 -5.35 -9.05 6.49
CA ALA A 201 -6.38 -8.21 5.90
C ALA A 201 -7.75 -8.92 5.88
N TRP A 202 -7.80 -10.22 5.54
CA TRP A 202 -9.02 -11.00 5.58
C TRP A 202 -9.59 -11.11 7.00
N VAL A 203 -8.77 -11.43 8.00
CA VAL A 203 -9.20 -11.50 9.42
C VAL A 203 -9.73 -10.14 9.88
N MET A 204 -9.07 -9.05 9.51
CA MET A 204 -9.55 -7.70 9.82
C MET A 204 -10.91 -7.41 9.17
N LEU A 205 -11.10 -7.79 7.91
CA LEU A 205 -12.38 -7.66 7.23
C LEU A 205 -13.50 -8.47 7.93
N LEU A 206 -13.20 -9.67 8.40
CA LEU A 206 -14.14 -10.48 9.19
C LEU A 206 -14.50 -9.81 10.53
N THR A 207 -13.50 -9.20 11.18
CA THR A 207 -13.71 -8.46 12.44
C THR A 207 -14.62 -7.25 12.20
N LEU A 208 -14.38 -6.48 11.16
CA LEU A 208 -15.22 -5.33 10.77
C LEU A 208 -16.61 -5.75 10.32
N ALA A 209 -16.76 -6.94 9.71
CA ALA A 209 -18.04 -7.52 9.33
C ALA A 209 -18.85 -8.06 10.53
N GLY A 210 -18.36 -7.93 11.75
CA GLY A 210 -19.06 -8.37 12.96
C GLY A 210 -19.16 -9.88 13.08
N ILE A 211 -18.16 -10.63 12.61
CA ILE A 211 -18.12 -12.08 12.79
C ILE A 211 -17.86 -12.41 14.28
N SER A 212 -18.50 -13.48 14.78
CA SER A 212 -18.44 -13.83 16.20
C SER A 212 -17.01 -14.04 16.69
N MET A 213 -16.69 -13.59 17.91
CA MET A 213 -15.38 -13.78 18.54
C MET A 213 -14.97 -15.25 18.64
N ARG A 214 -15.95 -16.16 18.75
CA ARG A 214 -15.69 -17.61 18.72
C ARG A 214 -15.11 -18.04 17.36
N THR A 215 -15.69 -17.59 16.26
CA THR A 215 -15.18 -17.88 14.91
C THR A 215 -13.80 -17.27 14.70
N LEU A 216 -13.59 -16.01 15.12
CA LEU A 216 -12.28 -15.35 15.05
C LEU A 216 -11.24 -16.11 15.88
N GLY A 217 -11.60 -16.62 17.07
CA GLY A 217 -10.72 -17.45 17.89
C GLY A 217 -10.34 -18.76 17.20
N ILE A 218 -11.30 -19.45 16.55
CA ILE A 218 -11.03 -20.67 15.78
C ILE A 218 -10.07 -20.37 14.60
N LEU A 219 -10.32 -19.27 13.89
CA LEU A 219 -9.45 -18.86 12.77
C LEU A 219 -8.05 -18.46 13.27
N GLY A 220 -7.95 -17.75 14.39
CA GLY A 220 -6.67 -17.40 15.02
C GLY A 220 -5.88 -18.63 15.45
N PHE A 221 -6.56 -19.63 16.05
CA PHE A 221 -5.94 -20.90 16.38
C PHE A 221 -5.49 -21.69 15.13
N GLY A 222 -6.31 -21.69 14.07
CA GLY A 222 -5.94 -22.27 12.78
C GLY A 222 -4.74 -21.56 12.15
N ALA A 223 -4.66 -20.23 12.24
CA ALA A 223 -3.52 -19.46 11.76
C ALA A 223 -2.23 -19.78 12.54
N LEU A 224 -2.34 -19.99 13.86
CA LEU A 224 -1.20 -20.42 14.68
C LEU A 224 -0.70 -21.81 14.28
N ILE A 225 -1.63 -22.76 14.08
CA ILE A 225 -1.28 -24.10 13.54
C ILE A 225 -0.62 -23.96 12.16
N GLY A 226 -1.18 -23.12 11.27
CA GLY A 226 -0.61 -22.86 9.96
C GLY A 226 0.80 -22.29 10.02
N LEU A 227 1.09 -21.41 10.99
CA LEU A 227 2.42 -20.87 11.23
C LEU A 227 3.40 -21.96 11.70
N ILE A 228 2.96 -22.83 12.62
CA ILE A 228 3.77 -23.98 13.09
C ILE A 228 4.05 -24.94 11.93
N LEU A 229 3.06 -25.27 11.12
CA LEU A 229 3.23 -26.13 9.94
C LEU A 229 4.17 -25.47 8.91
N ALA A 230 4.05 -24.17 8.69
CA ALA A 230 4.96 -23.42 7.82
C ALA A 230 6.40 -23.48 8.36
N TYR A 231 6.59 -23.34 9.65
CA TYR A 231 7.91 -23.50 10.29
C TYR A 231 8.48 -24.91 10.09
N LEU A 232 7.67 -25.94 10.25
CA LEU A 232 8.13 -27.34 10.16
C LEU A 232 8.39 -27.82 8.72
N PHE A 233 7.58 -27.36 7.75
CA PHE A 233 7.56 -27.94 6.40
C PHE A 233 7.95 -26.96 5.28
N TYR A 234 8.18 -25.67 5.59
CA TYR A 234 8.48 -24.68 4.57
C TYR A 234 9.82 -23.99 4.83
N PRO A 235 10.92 -24.44 4.18
CA PRO A 235 12.29 -24.01 4.47
C PRO A 235 12.51 -22.50 4.49
N VAL A 236 11.79 -21.76 3.63
CA VAL A 236 11.88 -20.29 3.59
C VAL A 236 11.33 -19.63 4.87
N ALA A 237 10.26 -20.19 5.46
CA ALA A 237 9.73 -19.71 6.72
C ALA A 237 10.66 -20.09 7.88
N THR A 238 11.11 -21.34 7.90
CA THR A 238 12.08 -21.85 8.89
C THR A 238 13.32 -20.96 8.95
N ALA A 239 14.00 -20.74 7.82
CA ALA A 239 15.21 -19.93 7.78
C ALA A 239 15.00 -18.50 8.29
N ARG A 240 13.84 -17.88 8.01
CA ARG A 240 13.53 -16.52 8.47
C ARG A 240 13.15 -16.45 9.93
N ILE A 241 12.45 -17.46 10.44
CA ILE A 241 12.06 -17.53 11.85
C ILE A 241 13.29 -17.87 12.68
N ASP A 242 14.15 -18.77 12.23
CA ASP A 242 15.40 -19.12 12.90
C ASP A 242 16.36 -17.94 12.97
N ALA A 243 16.50 -17.19 11.87
CA ALA A 243 17.31 -15.98 11.85
C ALA A 243 16.78 -14.87 12.81
N PHE A 244 15.51 -14.91 13.13
CA PHE A 244 14.90 -13.94 14.04
C PHE A 244 14.95 -14.40 15.50
N LEU A 245 14.64 -15.68 15.79
CA LEU A 245 14.50 -16.19 17.16
C LEU A 245 15.79 -16.80 17.72
N PHE A 246 16.62 -17.41 16.87
CA PHE A 246 17.78 -18.22 17.24
C PHE A 246 19.05 -17.67 16.58
N ALA A 247 19.28 -16.34 16.70
CA ALA A 247 20.50 -15.72 16.19
C ALA A 247 21.74 -16.38 16.81
N GLY A 248 22.40 -17.27 16.05
CA GLY A 248 23.56 -18.04 16.46
C GLY A 248 24.60 -18.11 15.34
N GLU A 249 25.77 -18.70 15.62
CA GLU A 249 26.93 -18.72 14.68
C GLU A 249 26.62 -19.34 13.29
N ASN A 250 25.55 -20.12 13.16
CA ASN A 250 25.19 -20.82 11.92
C ASN A 250 24.00 -20.22 11.18
N VAL A 251 23.49 -19.06 11.61
CA VAL A 251 22.29 -18.43 11.02
C VAL A 251 22.65 -17.11 10.37
N ASP A 252 22.27 -16.89 9.11
CA ASP A 252 22.54 -15.65 8.38
C ASP A 252 21.63 -14.52 8.88
N THR A 253 22.09 -13.77 9.89
CA THR A 253 21.48 -12.56 10.44
C THR A 253 21.98 -11.28 9.77
N TYR A 254 22.91 -11.40 8.81
CA TYR A 254 23.63 -10.27 8.24
C TYR A 254 22.73 -9.13 7.76
N GLN A 255 21.60 -9.45 7.13
CA GLN A 255 20.68 -8.44 6.60
C GLN A 255 20.05 -7.60 7.71
N VAL A 256 19.54 -8.25 8.76
CA VAL A 256 18.82 -7.57 9.85
C VAL A 256 19.79 -6.82 10.75
N ASP A 257 20.93 -7.43 11.07
CA ASP A 257 21.99 -6.80 11.87
C ASP A 257 22.56 -5.56 11.14
N SER A 258 22.79 -5.67 9.84
CA SER A 258 23.23 -4.54 9.02
C SER A 258 22.19 -3.43 8.99
N ALA A 259 20.89 -3.77 8.92
CA ALA A 259 19.80 -2.81 8.94
C ALA A 259 19.74 -2.05 10.29
N LEU A 260 19.81 -2.77 11.40
CA LEU A 260 19.78 -2.17 12.75
C LEU A 260 21.01 -1.29 12.99
N ARG A 261 22.22 -1.77 12.61
CA ARG A 261 23.47 -1.00 12.74
C ARG A 261 23.45 0.24 11.87
N THR A 262 22.85 0.18 10.68
CA THR A 262 22.68 1.33 9.79
C THR A 262 21.73 2.34 10.40
N LEU A 263 20.55 1.90 10.86
CA LEU A 263 19.55 2.73 11.51
C LEU A 263 20.13 3.49 12.72
N THR A 264 20.85 2.77 13.60
CA THR A 264 21.35 3.35 14.86
C THR A 264 22.56 4.24 14.68
N SER A 265 23.29 4.13 13.55
CA SER A 265 24.49 4.92 13.31
C SER A 265 24.24 6.42 13.09
N GLY A 266 22.99 6.79 12.71
CA GLY A 266 22.62 8.20 12.54
C GLY A 266 22.27 8.95 13.81
N GLY A 267 22.10 8.26 14.95
CA GLY A 267 21.69 8.90 16.20
C GLY A 267 20.34 9.62 16.08
N LEU A 268 20.21 10.75 16.79
CA LEU A 268 18.96 11.51 16.80
C LEU A 268 18.73 12.35 15.54
N PHE A 269 19.77 12.96 14.99
CA PHE A 269 19.69 13.95 13.92
C PHE A 269 20.20 13.46 12.56
N GLY A 270 20.81 12.27 12.51
CA GLY A 270 21.41 11.72 11.29
C GLY A 270 22.83 12.22 11.02
N THR A 271 23.47 11.60 10.03
CA THR A 271 24.81 11.97 9.56
C THR A 271 24.77 13.08 8.50
N GLY A 272 23.58 13.51 8.11
CA GLY A 272 23.33 14.44 7.01
C GLY A 272 23.11 13.73 5.66
N PRO A 273 22.40 14.40 4.71
CA PRO A 273 22.14 13.84 3.38
C PRO A 273 23.45 13.48 2.64
N GLY A 274 23.58 12.22 2.24
CA GLY A 274 24.78 11.69 1.57
C GLY A 274 25.93 11.35 2.52
N GLY A 275 25.86 11.69 3.82
CA GLY A 275 26.91 11.43 4.81
C GLY A 275 26.97 10.01 5.33
N GLY A 276 25.94 9.20 5.09
CA GLY A 276 25.88 7.82 5.53
C GLY A 276 26.89 6.92 4.82
N THR A 277 27.59 6.09 5.57
CA THR A 277 28.59 5.14 5.07
C THR A 277 28.17 3.68 5.22
N ARG A 278 27.35 3.37 6.20
CA ARG A 278 26.89 2.00 6.49
C ARG A 278 25.90 1.48 5.47
N LYS A 279 25.09 2.36 4.86
CA LYS A 279 24.16 2.00 3.77
C LYS A 279 24.83 1.26 2.60
N PHE A 280 26.13 1.45 2.34
CA PHE A 280 26.87 0.74 1.30
C PHE A 280 27.07 -0.76 1.61
N ARG A 281 26.97 -1.15 2.87
CA ARG A 281 27.04 -2.56 3.29
C ARG A 281 25.64 -3.20 3.41
N LEU A 282 24.58 -2.38 3.42
CA LEU A 282 23.20 -2.84 3.57
C LEU A 282 22.72 -3.49 2.28
N PRO A 283 22.19 -4.73 2.29
CA PRO A 283 21.48 -5.30 1.16
C PRO A 283 20.18 -4.54 0.94
N GLU A 284 19.80 -4.34 -0.34
CA GLU A 284 18.54 -3.69 -0.73
C GLU A 284 18.26 -2.34 -0.01
N PRO A 285 19.24 -1.38 0.02
CA PRO A 285 19.10 -0.14 0.80
C PRO A 285 18.00 0.79 0.28
N HIS A 286 17.62 0.67 -0.99
CA HIS A 286 16.62 1.51 -1.65
C HIS A 286 15.21 0.92 -1.65
N THR A 287 15.06 -0.37 -1.35
CA THR A 287 13.80 -1.11 -1.35
C THR A 287 13.37 -1.48 0.07
N ASP A 288 13.80 -2.64 0.57
CA ASP A 288 13.30 -3.25 1.79
C ASP A 288 13.78 -2.55 3.07
N TYR A 289 14.99 -1.99 3.04
CA TYR A 289 15.63 -1.37 4.21
C TYR A 289 15.81 0.15 4.08
N ILE A 290 14.97 0.80 3.26
CA ILE A 290 15.02 2.26 3.09
C ILE A 290 14.83 3.01 4.42
N PHE A 291 14.03 2.46 5.36
CA PHE A 291 13.81 3.03 6.68
C PHE A 291 15.10 3.10 7.50
N SER A 292 16.00 2.11 7.36
CA SER A 292 17.32 2.13 7.99
C SER A 292 18.24 3.20 7.40
N VAL A 293 18.16 3.44 6.08
CA VAL A 293 18.90 4.52 5.42
C VAL A 293 18.40 5.90 5.88
N ILE A 294 17.08 6.04 6.04
CA ILE A 294 16.50 7.27 6.61
C ILE A 294 17.03 7.51 8.02
N GLY A 295 17.11 6.46 8.85
CA GLY A 295 17.67 6.57 10.19
C GLY A 295 19.14 6.97 10.20
N GLU A 296 19.97 6.45 9.27
CA GLU A 296 21.37 6.83 9.16
C GLU A 296 21.54 8.29 8.75
N GLU A 297 20.83 8.75 7.71
CA GLU A 297 21.07 10.08 7.13
C GLU A 297 20.28 11.20 7.80
N PHE A 298 19.03 10.94 8.23
CA PHE A 298 18.13 11.96 8.76
C PHE A 298 17.83 11.75 10.26
N GLY A 299 18.29 10.64 10.85
CA GLY A 299 18.20 10.36 12.27
C GLY A 299 16.85 9.79 12.73
N MET A 300 16.81 9.45 14.02
CA MET A 300 15.63 8.85 14.66
C MET A 300 14.41 9.77 14.64
N ILE A 301 14.60 11.08 14.70
CA ILE A 301 13.50 12.06 14.67
C ILE A 301 12.73 11.94 13.34
N ALA A 302 13.44 11.81 12.21
CA ALA A 302 12.80 11.61 10.90
C ALA A 302 12.04 10.27 10.84
N CYS A 303 12.61 9.20 11.40
CA CYS A 303 11.95 7.90 11.49
C CYS A 303 10.64 7.96 12.29
N VAL A 304 10.65 8.63 13.44
CA VAL A 304 9.46 8.83 14.29
C VAL A 304 8.41 9.68 13.56
N ALA A 305 8.84 10.77 12.89
CA ALA A 305 7.93 11.62 12.12
C ALA A 305 7.22 10.82 11.01
N ILE A 306 7.93 9.95 10.29
CA ILE A 306 7.37 9.07 9.27
C ILE A 306 6.36 8.09 9.89
N ALA A 307 6.70 7.46 11.01
CA ALA A 307 5.79 6.55 11.72
C ALA A 307 4.51 7.27 12.16
N ILE A 308 4.62 8.52 12.64
CA ILE A 308 3.46 9.37 12.98
C ILE A 308 2.61 9.66 11.75
N ILE A 309 3.20 9.95 10.59
CA ILE A 309 2.43 10.21 9.36
C ILE A 309 1.60 8.97 8.98
N TYR A 310 2.18 7.75 9.01
CA TYR A 310 1.42 6.52 8.78
C TYR A 310 0.30 6.33 9.80
N LEU A 311 0.58 6.55 11.07
CA LEU A 311 -0.42 6.46 12.14
C LEU A 311 -1.57 7.45 11.92
N VAL A 312 -1.26 8.70 11.55
CA VAL A 312 -2.27 9.73 11.27
C VAL A 312 -3.14 9.36 10.08
N ILE A 313 -2.55 8.80 9.00
CA ILE A 313 -3.33 8.32 7.84
C ILE A 313 -4.31 7.23 8.29
N VAL A 314 -3.82 6.21 8.99
CA VAL A 314 -4.64 5.08 9.46
C VAL A 314 -5.74 5.57 10.41
N ALA A 315 -5.38 6.34 11.43
CA ALA A 315 -6.33 6.86 12.42
C ALA A 315 -7.42 7.74 11.76
N ARG A 316 -7.02 8.64 10.83
CA ARG A 316 -7.96 9.51 10.12
C ARG A 316 -8.99 8.71 9.33
N VAL A 317 -8.57 7.65 8.64
CA VAL A 317 -9.48 6.78 7.88
C VAL A 317 -10.40 6.03 8.83
N LEU A 318 -9.86 5.41 9.88
CA LEU A 318 -10.66 4.65 10.86
C LEU A 318 -11.70 5.53 11.56
N ILE A 319 -11.35 6.75 11.95
CA ILE A 319 -12.29 7.71 12.55
C ILE A 319 -13.43 8.04 11.57
N LYS A 320 -13.15 8.18 10.28
CA LYS A 320 -14.20 8.40 9.27
C LYS A 320 -15.15 7.23 9.13
N LEU A 321 -14.67 5.98 9.31
CA LEU A 321 -15.50 4.79 9.23
C LEU A 321 -16.55 4.71 10.35
N LEU A 322 -16.31 5.34 11.50
CA LEU A 322 -17.27 5.38 12.60
C LEU A 322 -18.60 6.10 12.23
N HIS A 323 -18.58 6.86 11.13
CA HIS A 323 -19.75 7.64 10.67
C HIS A 323 -20.24 7.17 9.30
N GLU A 324 -19.79 5.98 8.82
CA GLU A 324 -20.21 5.42 7.54
C GLU A 324 -21.23 4.31 7.78
N GLU A 325 -22.36 4.38 7.07
CA GLU A 325 -23.47 3.42 7.21
C GLU A 325 -23.44 2.30 6.15
N ASP A 326 -22.77 2.55 5.01
CA ASP A 326 -22.64 1.56 3.94
C ASP A 326 -21.58 0.51 4.32
N MET A 327 -22.02 -0.71 4.65
CA MET A 327 -21.14 -1.80 5.06
C MET A 327 -20.06 -2.13 4.03
N PHE A 328 -20.36 -2.04 2.72
CA PHE A 328 -19.34 -2.24 1.70
C PHE A 328 -18.22 -1.19 1.82
N LEU A 329 -18.58 0.07 2.04
CA LEU A 329 -17.58 1.15 2.18
C LEU A 329 -16.77 1.00 3.46
N VAL A 330 -17.41 0.60 4.57
CA VAL A 330 -16.72 0.31 5.84
C VAL A 330 -15.67 -0.78 5.63
N LEU A 331 -16.07 -1.90 5.03
CA LEU A 331 -15.19 -3.04 4.81
C LEU A 331 -14.09 -2.71 3.80
N ALA A 332 -14.43 -2.15 2.64
CA ALA A 332 -13.45 -1.84 1.60
C ALA A 332 -12.40 -0.82 2.09
N THR A 333 -12.85 0.26 2.72
CA THR A 333 -11.97 1.31 3.23
C THR A 333 -11.14 0.81 4.42
N GLY A 334 -11.78 0.09 5.36
CA GLY A 334 -11.11 -0.51 6.51
C GLY A 334 -10.05 -1.53 6.11
N GLY A 335 -10.35 -2.39 5.13
CA GLY A 335 -9.41 -3.36 4.59
C GLY A 335 -8.22 -2.72 3.89
N LEU A 336 -8.46 -1.71 3.04
CA LEU A 336 -7.40 -0.99 2.32
C LEU A 336 -6.46 -0.25 3.27
N VAL A 337 -6.99 0.46 4.28
CA VAL A 337 -6.16 1.17 5.25
C VAL A 337 -5.41 0.21 6.16
N THR A 338 -6.00 -0.93 6.51
CA THR A 338 -5.32 -1.98 7.29
C THR A 338 -4.14 -2.56 6.51
N GLN A 339 -4.33 -2.91 5.24
CA GLN A 339 -3.24 -3.38 4.38
C GLN A 339 -2.10 -2.35 4.32
N PHE A 340 -2.44 -1.09 4.07
CA PHE A 340 -1.48 0.01 3.98
C PHE A 340 -0.70 0.18 5.29
N GLY A 341 -1.39 0.26 6.42
CA GLY A 341 -0.78 0.42 7.74
C GLY A 341 0.04 -0.79 8.19
N LEU A 342 -0.46 -2.00 7.92
CA LEU A 342 0.23 -3.24 8.26
C LEU A 342 1.53 -3.41 7.45
N GLN A 343 1.50 -3.09 6.15
CA GLN A 343 2.70 -3.14 5.31
C GLN A 343 3.76 -2.15 5.80
N ALA A 344 3.37 -0.92 6.17
CA ALA A 344 4.27 0.08 6.74
C ALA A 344 4.83 -0.39 8.10
N LEU A 345 3.96 -0.87 8.98
CA LEU A 345 4.35 -1.36 10.31
C LEU A 345 5.34 -2.52 10.22
N ILE A 346 5.09 -3.50 9.35
CA ILE A 346 5.99 -4.65 9.19
C ILE A 346 7.35 -4.20 8.64
N ASN A 347 7.41 -3.31 7.64
CA ASN A 347 8.69 -2.82 7.11
C ASN A 347 9.51 -2.08 8.18
N MET A 348 8.87 -1.20 8.94
CA MET A 348 9.53 -0.51 10.07
C MET A 348 9.97 -1.48 11.16
N ALA A 349 9.12 -2.45 11.54
CA ALA A 349 9.43 -3.46 12.55
C ALA A 349 10.62 -4.34 12.15
N VAL A 350 10.72 -4.75 10.88
CA VAL A 350 11.89 -5.48 10.35
C VAL A 350 13.16 -4.65 10.48
N SER A 351 13.10 -3.35 10.15
CA SER A 351 14.26 -2.45 10.22
C SER A 351 14.79 -2.23 11.63
N VAL A 352 13.91 -2.34 12.66
CA VAL A 352 14.27 -2.25 14.09
C VAL A 352 14.39 -3.63 14.78
N HIS A 353 14.46 -4.71 14.01
CA HIS A 353 14.59 -6.10 14.52
C HIS A 353 13.44 -6.55 15.44
N LEU A 354 12.23 -6.06 15.22
CA LEU A 354 11.01 -6.51 15.92
C LEU A 354 10.20 -7.53 15.12
N ALA A 355 10.59 -7.80 13.87
CA ALA A 355 9.97 -8.80 13.02
C ALA A 355 11.01 -9.48 12.11
N PRO A 356 10.79 -10.74 11.69
CA PRO A 356 11.69 -11.44 10.80
C PRO A 356 11.79 -10.74 9.43
N SER A 357 12.96 -10.82 8.79
CA SER A 357 13.21 -10.20 7.50
C SER A 357 12.18 -10.66 6.44
N LYS A 358 11.59 -9.69 5.75
CA LYS A 358 10.62 -9.91 4.69
C LYS A 358 10.88 -8.88 3.60
N GLY A 359 11.06 -9.33 2.36
CA GLY A 359 11.18 -8.44 1.21
C GLY A 359 9.88 -7.68 0.95
N MET A 360 9.64 -6.58 1.66
CA MET A 360 8.45 -5.74 1.50
C MET A 360 8.80 -4.26 1.55
N THR A 361 8.30 -3.54 0.57
CA THR A 361 8.51 -2.10 0.44
C THR A 361 7.74 -1.30 1.49
N LEU A 362 8.32 -0.21 1.97
CA LEU A 362 7.65 0.81 2.79
C LEU A 362 6.74 1.65 1.86
N PRO A 363 5.41 1.66 2.05
CA PRO A 363 4.47 2.25 1.12
C PRO A 363 4.78 3.71 0.77
N PHE A 364 4.85 4.04 -0.51
CA PHE A 364 5.18 5.36 -1.08
C PHE A 364 6.58 5.89 -0.80
N ILE A 365 7.37 5.25 0.06
CA ILE A 365 8.73 5.67 0.40
C ILE A 365 9.78 4.82 -0.33
N SER A 366 9.67 3.49 -0.26
CA SER A 366 10.63 2.60 -0.91
C SER A 366 10.63 2.74 -2.43
N TYR A 367 11.79 2.51 -3.03
CA TYR A 367 11.88 2.30 -4.47
C TYR A 367 11.10 1.03 -4.85
N GLY A 368 10.24 1.16 -5.85
CA GLY A 368 9.50 0.03 -6.38
C GLY A 368 8.54 0.46 -7.47
N GLY A 369 8.88 0.17 -8.73
CA GLY A 369 8.10 0.64 -9.88
C GLY A 369 6.66 0.13 -9.86
N SER A 370 6.46 -1.17 -9.93
CA SER A 370 5.12 -1.78 -9.92
C SER A 370 4.40 -1.59 -8.57
N SER A 371 5.15 -1.61 -7.46
CA SER A 371 4.60 -1.39 -6.12
C SER A 371 4.05 0.03 -5.97
N MET A 372 4.75 1.05 -6.49
CA MET A 372 4.29 2.45 -6.47
C MET A 372 2.96 2.62 -7.21
N VAL A 373 2.81 2.00 -8.40
CA VAL A 373 1.56 2.06 -9.18
C VAL A 373 0.44 1.29 -8.47
N ALA A 374 0.72 0.10 -7.95
CA ALA A 374 -0.25 -0.71 -7.22
C ALA A 374 -0.76 -0.03 -5.94
N LEU A 375 0.16 0.58 -5.17
CA LEU A 375 -0.18 1.41 -4.00
C LEU A 375 -1.01 2.63 -4.40
N SER A 376 -0.71 3.25 -5.54
CA SER A 376 -1.47 4.38 -6.08
C SER A 376 -2.89 3.98 -6.49
N ILE A 377 -3.09 2.77 -7.03
CA ILE A 377 -4.43 2.21 -7.25
C ILE A 377 -5.14 2.02 -5.90
N GLY A 378 -4.50 1.37 -4.93
CA GLY A 378 -5.09 1.11 -3.60
C GLY A 378 -5.47 2.40 -2.87
N PHE A 379 -4.57 3.39 -2.88
CA PHE A 379 -4.84 4.68 -2.24
C PHE A 379 -5.84 5.53 -3.03
N GLY A 380 -5.85 5.45 -4.36
CA GLY A 380 -6.88 6.04 -5.21
C GLY A 380 -8.27 5.48 -4.90
N LEU A 381 -8.39 4.16 -4.70
CA LEU A 381 -9.62 3.51 -4.23
C LEU A 381 -10.02 3.98 -2.83
N LEU A 382 -9.06 4.07 -1.90
CA LEU A 382 -9.28 4.62 -0.56
C LEU A 382 -9.85 6.05 -0.63
N LEU A 383 -9.26 6.91 -1.45
CA LEU A 383 -9.75 8.26 -1.68
C LEU A 383 -11.14 8.27 -2.34
N ALA A 384 -11.42 7.36 -3.30
CA ALA A 384 -12.73 7.25 -3.95
C ALA A 384 -13.84 6.85 -2.97
N PHE A 385 -13.55 5.91 -2.07
CA PHE A 385 -14.52 5.42 -1.08
C PHE A 385 -14.70 6.36 0.12
N THR A 386 -13.71 7.18 0.43
CA THR A 386 -13.79 8.19 1.51
C THR A 386 -14.31 9.56 1.05
N ARG A 387 -14.64 9.71 -0.26
CA ARG A 387 -15.26 10.95 -0.75
C ARG A 387 -16.60 11.19 -0.09
N ARG A 388 -16.79 12.41 0.40
CA ARG A 388 -18.08 12.88 0.93
C ARG A 388 -18.50 14.10 0.13
N ASN A 389 -19.72 14.06 -0.39
CA ASN A 389 -20.33 15.27 -0.93
C ASN A 389 -20.82 16.11 0.25
N PRO A 390 -20.18 17.25 0.54
CA PRO A 390 -20.57 18.10 1.67
C PRO A 390 -21.99 18.66 1.55
N TYR A 391 -22.61 18.57 0.37
CA TYR A 391 -23.97 19.05 0.10
C TYR A 391 -25.05 17.97 0.25
N LEU A 392 -24.69 16.67 0.41
CA LEU A 392 -25.64 15.59 0.61
C LEU A 392 -26.04 15.41 2.07
N HIS A 393 -25.32 15.95 3.03
CA HIS A 393 -25.80 16.11 4.40
C HIS A 393 -26.87 17.21 4.40
N ARG A 394 -28.10 16.80 4.06
CA ARG A 394 -29.27 17.67 4.17
C ARG A 394 -29.34 18.14 5.62
N SER A 395 -29.41 19.47 5.80
CA SER A 395 -29.81 20.07 7.07
C SER A 395 -31.05 19.31 7.58
N PRO A 396 -31.09 18.88 8.85
CA PRO A 396 -32.30 18.29 9.42
C PRO A 396 -33.52 19.21 9.34
N TYR A 397 -33.32 20.46 8.95
CA TYR A 397 -34.35 21.49 8.76
C TYR A 397 -34.89 21.62 7.32
N VAL A 398 -34.46 20.75 6.37
CA VAL A 398 -35.11 20.74 5.06
C VAL A 398 -36.45 20.02 5.17
N VAL A 399 -37.50 20.78 5.46
CA VAL A 399 -38.90 20.35 5.37
C VAL A 399 -39.13 19.88 3.95
N LYS A 400 -39.42 18.58 3.75
CA LYS A 400 -39.93 18.09 2.47
C LYS A 400 -41.30 18.77 2.27
N TRP A 401 -41.33 19.75 1.39
CA TRP A 401 -42.60 20.28 0.90
C TRP A 401 -43.26 19.16 0.08
N SER A 402 -44.13 18.40 0.71
CA SER A 402 -45.07 17.54 0.00
C SER A 402 -46.13 18.45 -0.57
N GLY A 403 -45.91 18.95 -1.79
CA GLY A 403 -46.95 19.59 -2.55
C GLY A 403 -48.15 18.65 -2.66
N ARG A 404 -49.29 19.07 -2.08
CA ARG A 404 -50.60 18.60 -2.46
C ARG A 404 -51.03 19.32 -3.72
#